data_c2703ab01b62ea71c43cbdcfea6e53f6
#
_entry.id   c2703ab01b62ea71c43cbdcfea6e53f6
#
_cell.length_a   1.000
_cell.length_b   1.000
_cell.length_c   1.000
_cell.angle_alpha   90.00
_cell.angle_beta   90.00
_cell.angle_gamma   90.00
#
_symmetry.space_group_name_H-M   'P 1'
#
loop_
_entity.id
_entity.type
_entity.pdbx_description
1 polymer ?
#
loop_
_entity_poly.entity_id
_entity_poly.type
_entity_poly.pdbx_seq_one_letter_code
_entity_poly.pdbx_strand_id
1 'polypeptide(L)'
;MSAGGAGGEAKGAYPQQTLMALGIVGGLVGIYLGHFMPPAYSFFGGIGAICATVWGADAVRRVASYGLGTGVPSIGMLALGMGILAALFGLALGGIAGPILAVVVAAIIGGVIGALANKVIGMGIPIMEQAMIEISCAGTLVILGLSVVIAGSFDYAAIIENVIANGYIALIFIIGGMGILHPFNACLGPDESQDRTLILAVEKAAIALIITGFASSLHEGLMTAGINILVGLVIWYVAFSKYYALIKRDAYAVVGTGLLPSAEELQ
;
A
#
# COMPACT_ATOMS: atom_id res chain seq x y z
N MET A 1 33.52 -2.04 -0.82
CA MET A 1 32.52 -2.99 -1.28
C MET A 1 31.76 -2.34 -2.42
N SER A 2 32.11 -2.64 -3.67
CA SER A 2 31.42 -2.13 -4.84
C SER A 2 30.16 -2.96 -5.04
N ALA A 3 29.03 -2.44 -4.63
CA ALA A 3 27.74 -2.94 -5.08
C ALA A 3 27.53 -2.52 -6.54
N GLY A 4 28.32 -3.10 -7.41
CA GLY A 4 28.25 -2.86 -8.83
C GLY A 4 27.37 -3.89 -9.51
N GLY A 5 26.09 -3.81 -9.36
CA GLY A 5 25.17 -4.32 -10.34
C GLY A 5 24.37 -3.13 -10.82
N ALA A 6 24.54 -2.71 -12.08
CA ALA A 6 23.58 -1.82 -12.72
C ALA A 6 22.27 -2.59 -12.83
N GLY A 7 21.51 -2.63 -11.74
CA GLY A 7 20.15 -3.16 -11.73
C GLY A 7 19.32 -2.33 -12.70
N GLY A 8 18.71 -2.96 -13.68
CA GLY A 8 17.70 -2.32 -14.50
C GLY A 8 16.36 -2.38 -13.77
N GLU A 9 15.40 -1.58 -14.24
CA GLU A 9 14.04 -1.64 -13.71
C GLU A 9 13.48 -3.06 -13.79
N ALA A 10 12.99 -3.58 -12.65
CA ALA A 10 12.43 -4.92 -12.58
C ALA A 10 11.19 -5.04 -13.47
N LYS A 11 11.28 -5.91 -14.47
CA LYS A 11 10.14 -6.21 -15.37
C LYS A 11 9.08 -7.03 -14.61
N GLY A 12 7.83 -6.82 -14.95
CA GLY A 12 6.69 -7.57 -14.41
C GLY A 12 5.72 -7.98 -15.50
N ALA A 13 4.84 -8.92 -15.19
CA ALA A 13 3.77 -9.37 -16.09
C ALA A 13 2.74 -8.27 -16.34
N TYR A 14 2.50 -7.41 -15.33
CA TYR A 14 1.56 -6.30 -15.42
C TYR A 14 2.29 -4.99 -15.69
N PRO A 15 1.87 -4.24 -16.77
CA PRO A 15 2.42 -2.93 -17.05
C PRO A 15 2.19 -1.94 -15.90
N GLN A 16 3.17 -1.07 -15.66
CA GLN A 16 3.08 0.00 -14.65
C GLN A 16 1.82 0.84 -14.79
N GLN A 17 1.46 1.24 -16.02
CA GLN A 17 0.27 2.07 -16.26
C GLN A 17 -1.02 1.37 -15.83
N THR A 18 -1.10 0.05 -15.99
CA THR A 18 -2.25 -0.74 -15.54
C THR A 18 -2.38 -0.72 -14.03
N LEU A 19 -1.27 -0.91 -13.30
CA LEU A 19 -1.26 -0.87 -11.83
C LEU A 19 -1.53 0.53 -11.31
N MET A 20 -0.98 1.56 -11.96
CA MET A 20 -1.27 2.97 -11.64
C MET A 20 -2.76 3.30 -11.85
N ALA A 21 -3.34 2.88 -12.97
CA ALA A 21 -4.76 3.07 -13.24
C ALA A 21 -5.63 2.33 -12.21
N LEU A 22 -5.28 1.08 -11.87
CA LEU A 22 -5.94 0.32 -10.80
C LEU A 22 -5.87 1.08 -9.47
N GLY A 23 -4.71 1.58 -9.09
CA GLY A 23 -4.50 2.29 -7.83
C GLY A 23 -5.28 3.60 -7.76
N ILE A 24 -5.19 4.44 -8.79
CA ILE A 24 -5.85 5.75 -8.81
C ILE A 24 -7.36 5.59 -8.97
N VAL A 25 -7.81 4.91 -10.02
CA VAL A 25 -9.23 4.78 -10.32
C VAL A 25 -9.93 3.89 -9.28
N GLY A 26 -9.37 2.72 -9.00
CA GLY A 26 -9.92 1.82 -7.98
C GLY A 26 -9.90 2.45 -6.59
N GLY A 27 -8.82 3.17 -6.24
CA GLY A 27 -8.70 3.92 -4.99
C GLY A 27 -9.79 4.98 -4.85
N LEU A 28 -9.91 5.88 -5.83
CA LEU A 28 -10.91 6.94 -5.80
C LEU A 28 -12.34 6.39 -5.83
N VAL A 29 -12.64 5.46 -6.74
CA VAL A 29 -13.98 4.84 -6.82
C VAL A 29 -14.36 4.19 -5.49
N GLY A 30 -13.44 3.43 -4.88
CA GLY A 30 -13.68 2.83 -3.57
C GLY A 30 -13.96 3.85 -2.48
N ILE A 31 -13.18 4.94 -2.41
CA ILE A 31 -13.36 6.04 -1.45
C ILE A 31 -14.73 6.72 -1.65
N TYR A 32 -15.09 7.04 -2.89
CA TYR A 32 -16.38 7.69 -3.19
C TYR A 32 -17.56 6.77 -2.92
N LEU A 33 -17.49 5.50 -3.29
CA LEU A 33 -18.54 4.54 -2.97
C LEU A 33 -18.71 4.37 -1.46
N GLY A 34 -17.61 4.23 -0.70
CA GLY A 34 -17.66 4.13 0.75
C GLY A 34 -18.27 5.36 1.43
N HIS A 35 -18.12 6.54 0.82
CA HIS A 35 -18.71 7.78 1.34
C HIS A 35 -20.20 7.96 0.99
N PHE A 36 -20.59 7.69 -0.28
CA PHE A 36 -21.94 7.97 -0.73
C PHE A 36 -22.95 6.86 -0.44
N MET A 37 -22.47 5.65 -0.16
CA MET A 37 -23.35 4.54 0.17
C MET A 37 -23.61 4.48 1.68
N PRO A 38 -24.65 3.75 2.12
CA PRO A 38 -24.90 3.53 3.56
C PRO A 38 -23.64 2.99 4.29
N PRO A 39 -23.46 3.27 5.59
CA PRO A 39 -22.27 2.90 6.36
C PRO A 39 -21.85 1.42 6.24
N ALA A 40 -22.82 0.51 6.09
CA ALA A 40 -22.55 -0.92 5.86
C ALA A 40 -21.70 -1.21 4.61
N TYR A 41 -21.56 -0.25 3.71
CA TYR A 41 -20.76 -0.33 2.48
C TYR A 41 -19.42 0.40 2.59
N SER A 42 -19.02 0.87 3.77
CA SER A 42 -17.72 1.54 3.98
C SER A 42 -16.53 0.65 3.62
N PHE A 43 -16.69 -0.67 3.53
CA PHE A 43 -15.68 -1.61 3.01
C PHE A 43 -15.21 -1.28 1.58
N PHE A 44 -15.99 -0.53 0.78
CA PHE A 44 -15.50 -0.05 -0.50
C PHE A 44 -14.29 0.87 -0.35
N GLY A 45 -14.23 1.69 0.70
CA GLY A 45 -13.01 2.44 1.05
C GLY A 45 -11.81 1.51 1.24
N GLY A 46 -12.02 0.38 1.93
CA GLY A 46 -11.00 -0.66 2.11
C GLY A 46 -10.58 -1.33 0.81
N ILE A 47 -11.53 -1.61 -0.10
CA ILE A 47 -11.21 -2.12 -1.44
C ILE A 47 -10.40 -1.09 -2.23
N GLY A 48 -10.75 0.19 -2.15
CA GLY A 48 -9.95 1.28 -2.73
C GLY A 48 -8.53 1.32 -2.16
N ALA A 49 -8.39 1.15 -0.85
CA ALA A 49 -7.08 1.05 -0.19
C ALA A 49 -6.28 -0.17 -0.69
N ILE A 50 -6.92 -1.32 -0.93
CA ILE A 50 -6.25 -2.51 -1.50
C ILE A 50 -5.72 -2.20 -2.90
N CYS A 51 -6.52 -1.58 -3.78
CA CYS A 51 -6.10 -1.19 -5.12
C CYS A 51 -4.88 -0.25 -5.08
N ALA A 52 -4.91 0.76 -4.21
CA ALA A 52 -3.82 1.71 -4.01
C ALA A 52 -2.57 1.02 -3.43
N THR A 53 -2.73 0.09 -2.47
CA THR A 53 -1.63 -0.66 -1.88
C THR A 53 -0.89 -1.51 -2.92
N VAL A 54 -1.62 -2.17 -3.82
CA VAL A 54 -1.04 -2.97 -4.92
C VAL A 54 -0.16 -2.10 -5.82
N TRP A 55 -0.65 -0.92 -6.20
CA TRP A 55 0.14 0.04 -6.97
C TRP A 55 1.36 0.54 -6.23
N GLY A 56 1.21 0.96 -4.97
CA GLY A 56 2.30 1.44 -4.13
C GLY A 56 3.39 0.40 -3.90
N ALA A 57 3.01 -0.87 -3.68
CA ALA A 57 3.95 -1.97 -3.51
C ALA A 57 4.75 -2.26 -4.80
N ASP A 58 4.13 -2.17 -5.98
CA ASP A 58 4.86 -2.27 -7.23
C ASP A 58 5.83 -1.09 -7.46
N ALA A 59 5.45 0.12 -7.07
CA ALA A 59 6.35 1.28 -7.13
C ALA A 59 7.56 1.09 -6.23
N VAL A 60 7.38 0.57 -5.00
CA VAL A 60 8.49 0.21 -4.10
C VAL A 60 9.36 -0.88 -4.71
N ARG A 61 8.76 -1.95 -5.27
CA ARG A 61 9.49 -3.03 -5.93
C ARG A 61 10.38 -2.49 -7.05
N ARG A 62 9.85 -1.63 -7.92
CA ARG A 62 10.59 -1.06 -9.04
C ARG A 62 11.75 -0.16 -8.61
N VAL A 63 11.55 0.71 -7.64
CA VAL A 63 12.64 1.58 -7.16
C VAL A 63 13.71 0.78 -6.41
N ALA A 64 13.31 -0.25 -5.66
CA ALA A 64 14.23 -1.11 -4.93
C ALA A 64 15.09 -1.99 -5.83
N SER A 65 14.64 -2.30 -7.06
CA SER A 65 15.41 -3.09 -8.02
C SER A 65 16.71 -2.40 -8.51
N TYR A 66 16.80 -1.09 -8.35
CA TYR A 66 18.04 -0.33 -8.63
C TYR A 66 19.10 -0.45 -7.55
N GLY A 67 18.78 -0.99 -6.41
CA GLY A 67 19.70 -1.26 -5.33
C GLY A 67 18.99 -1.37 -3.97
N LEU A 68 19.47 -2.30 -3.16
CA LEU A 68 18.99 -2.52 -1.79
C LEU A 68 19.52 -1.43 -0.84
N GLY A 69 19.68 -0.21 -1.34
CA GLY A 69 20.12 0.91 -0.51
C GLY A 69 19.14 1.13 0.65
N THR A 70 19.68 1.23 1.85
CA THR A 70 18.90 1.42 3.10
C THR A 70 18.03 2.68 3.08
N GLY A 71 18.32 3.64 2.19
CA GLY A 71 17.56 4.88 2.05
C GLY A 71 16.21 4.74 1.35
N VAL A 72 16.02 3.76 0.46
CA VAL A 72 14.78 3.62 -0.31
C VAL A 72 13.55 3.35 0.58
N PRO A 73 13.57 2.39 1.51
CA PRO A 73 12.46 2.20 2.44
C PRO A 73 12.17 3.42 3.31
N SER A 74 13.22 4.12 3.78
CA SER A 74 13.06 5.31 4.63
C SER A 74 12.42 6.47 3.85
N ILE A 75 12.83 6.71 2.61
CA ILE A 75 12.25 7.72 1.72
C ILE A 75 10.80 7.35 1.37
N GLY A 76 10.52 6.07 1.14
CA GLY A 76 9.16 5.57 0.93
C GLY A 76 8.28 5.81 2.14
N MET A 77 8.76 5.55 3.36
CA MET A 77 8.02 5.86 4.61
C MET A 77 7.77 7.36 4.76
N LEU A 78 8.75 8.20 4.43
CA LEU A 78 8.56 9.65 4.46
C LEU A 78 7.49 10.10 3.46
N ALA A 79 7.54 9.60 2.21
CA ALA A 79 6.55 9.91 1.19
C ALA A 79 5.14 9.45 1.61
N LEU A 80 5.01 8.26 2.21
CA LEU A 80 3.76 7.77 2.78
C LEU A 80 3.27 8.63 3.95
N GLY A 81 4.17 9.03 4.85
CA GLY A 81 3.86 9.90 5.98
C GLY A 81 3.34 11.27 5.52
N MET A 82 3.94 11.86 4.49
CA MET A 82 3.45 13.10 3.90
C MET A 82 2.09 12.93 3.21
N GLY A 83 1.73 11.70 2.84
CA GLY A 83 0.39 11.36 2.35
C GLY A 83 -0.72 11.69 3.35
N ILE A 84 -0.45 11.63 4.66
CA ILE A 84 -1.40 12.07 5.70
C ILE A 84 -1.69 13.58 5.54
N LEU A 85 -0.65 14.39 5.39
CA LEU A 85 -0.82 15.84 5.21
C LEU A 85 -1.58 16.12 3.90
N ALA A 86 -1.24 15.42 2.82
CA ALA A 86 -1.93 15.56 1.54
C ALA A 86 -3.42 15.22 1.68
N ALA A 87 -3.77 14.15 2.38
CA ALA A 87 -5.15 13.77 2.65
C ALA A 87 -5.90 14.88 3.41
N LEU A 88 -5.32 15.36 4.51
CA LEU A 88 -5.94 16.43 5.32
C LEU A 88 -6.12 17.72 4.55
N PHE A 89 -5.09 18.17 3.80
CA PHE A 89 -5.19 19.36 2.96
C PHE A 89 -6.26 19.19 1.88
N GLY A 90 -6.28 18.06 1.19
CA GLY A 90 -7.26 17.79 0.16
C GLY A 90 -8.68 17.83 0.69
N LEU A 91 -8.96 17.17 1.80
CA LEU A 91 -10.28 17.14 2.42
C LEU A 91 -10.70 18.52 2.98
N ALA A 92 -9.78 19.24 3.62
CA ALA A 92 -10.08 20.56 4.18
C ALA A 92 -10.45 21.60 3.12
N LEU A 93 -9.84 21.54 1.93
CA LEU A 93 -9.99 22.53 0.88
C LEU A 93 -10.94 22.09 -0.24
N GLY A 94 -11.07 20.80 -0.47
CA GLY A 94 -11.71 20.26 -1.68
C GLY A 94 -13.17 19.86 -1.50
N GLY A 95 -13.69 19.75 -0.27
CA GLY A 95 -15.03 19.19 -0.06
C GLY A 95 -15.20 17.85 -0.80
N ILE A 96 -16.19 17.77 -1.67
CA ILE A 96 -16.46 16.54 -2.46
C ILE A 96 -15.31 16.18 -3.42
N ALA A 97 -14.53 17.16 -3.89
CA ALA A 97 -13.33 16.93 -4.70
C ALA A 97 -12.07 16.66 -3.84
N GLY A 98 -12.23 16.62 -2.52
CA GLY A 98 -11.16 16.47 -1.55
C GLY A 98 -10.21 15.30 -1.82
N PRO A 99 -10.70 14.07 -2.08
CA PRO A 99 -9.85 12.93 -2.41
C PRO A 99 -9.00 13.13 -3.67
N ILE A 100 -9.56 13.77 -4.70
CA ILE A 100 -8.82 14.09 -5.94
C ILE A 100 -7.73 15.13 -5.66
N LEU A 101 -8.08 16.20 -4.93
CA LEU A 101 -7.13 17.23 -4.55
C LEU A 101 -6.00 16.66 -3.67
N ALA A 102 -6.33 15.75 -2.77
CA ALA A 102 -5.33 15.04 -1.95
C ALA A 102 -4.30 14.29 -2.81
N VAL A 103 -4.75 13.58 -3.86
CA VAL A 103 -3.83 12.90 -4.79
C VAL A 103 -2.92 13.91 -5.52
N VAL A 104 -3.44 15.05 -5.95
CA VAL A 104 -2.64 16.11 -6.60
C VAL A 104 -1.59 16.67 -5.64
N VAL A 105 -1.97 16.97 -4.40
CA VAL A 105 -1.03 17.44 -3.36
C VAL A 105 0.02 16.37 -3.07
N ALA A 106 -0.37 15.10 -2.96
CA ALA A 106 0.54 13.99 -2.75
C ALA A 106 1.55 13.84 -3.90
N ALA A 107 1.11 14.01 -5.14
CA ALA A 107 2.00 13.96 -6.30
C ALA A 107 3.08 15.07 -6.23
N ILE A 108 2.71 16.28 -5.86
CA ILE A 108 3.65 17.39 -5.68
C ILE A 108 4.65 17.06 -4.57
N ILE A 109 4.18 16.63 -3.40
CA ILE A 109 5.03 16.30 -2.25
C ILE A 109 5.98 15.15 -2.63
N GLY A 110 5.46 14.08 -3.24
CA GLY A 110 6.26 12.93 -3.67
C GLY A 110 7.34 13.33 -4.68
N GLY A 111 6.99 14.18 -5.66
CA GLY A 111 7.95 14.73 -6.62
C GLY A 111 9.07 15.53 -5.96
N VAL A 112 8.74 16.37 -4.98
CA VAL A 112 9.74 17.13 -4.20
C VAL A 112 10.65 16.18 -3.41
N ILE A 113 10.09 15.18 -2.72
CA ILE A 113 10.87 14.19 -1.95
C ILE A 113 11.79 13.40 -2.88
N GLY A 114 11.27 12.93 -4.01
CA GLY A 114 12.06 12.19 -5.00
C GLY A 114 13.19 13.03 -5.58
N ALA A 115 12.93 14.29 -5.91
CA ALA A 115 13.94 15.21 -6.42
C ALA A 115 15.03 15.51 -5.37
N LEU A 116 14.66 15.72 -4.10
CA LEU A 116 15.61 15.89 -3.00
C LEU A 116 16.46 14.63 -2.81
N ALA A 117 15.84 13.45 -2.80
CA ALA A 117 16.54 12.18 -2.67
C ALA A 117 17.56 11.98 -3.80
N ASN A 118 17.18 12.29 -5.03
CA ASN A 118 18.01 12.03 -6.20
C ASN A 118 19.09 13.11 -6.41
N LYS A 119 18.71 14.39 -6.29
CA LYS A 119 19.58 15.52 -6.64
C LYS A 119 20.40 16.07 -5.47
N VAL A 120 19.87 16.01 -4.24
CA VAL A 120 20.54 16.56 -3.05
C VAL A 120 21.25 15.46 -2.27
N ILE A 121 20.58 14.35 -2.00
CA ILE A 121 21.18 13.20 -1.29
C ILE A 121 22.08 12.39 -2.25
N GLY A 122 21.85 12.49 -3.56
CA GLY A 122 22.70 11.86 -4.56
C GLY A 122 22.47 10.35 -4.72
N MET A 123 21.23 9.88 -4.55
CA MET A 123 20.93 8.44 -4.67
C MET A 123 21.16 7.90 -6.09
N GLY A 124 21.05 8.74 -7.14
CA GLY A 124 21.36 8.37 -8.51
C GLY A 124 20.44 7.31 -9.11
N ILE A 125 19.20 7.20 -8.61
CA ILE A 125 18.21 6.22 -9.08
C ILE A 125 17.32 6.87 -10.16
N PRO A 126 17.35 6.39 -11.43
CA PRO A 126 16.66 7.06 -12.54
C PRO A 126 15.16 7.27 -12.34
N ILE A 127 14.47 6.33 -11.68
CA ILE A 127 13.01 6.37 -11.46
C ILE A 127 12.62 6.94 -10.09
N MET A 128 13.55 7.51 -9.32
CA MET A 128 13.30 7.92 -7.94
C MET A 128 12.15 8.92 -7.83
N GLU A 129 12.17 9.98 -8.63
CA GLU A 129 11.14 11.03 -8.58
C GLU A 129 9.76 10.44 -8.88
N GLN A 130 9.65 9.63 -9.93
CA GLN A 130 8.41 8.97 -10.31
C GLN A 130 7.92 8.00 -9.23
N ALA A 131 8.79 7.15 -8.70
CA ALA A 131 8.42 6.19 -7.66
C ALA A 131 7.94 6.88 -6.38
N MET A 132 8.55 8.00 -5.97
CA MET A 132 8.10 8.76 -4.81
C MET A 132 6.75 9.43 -5.04
N ILE A 133 6.46 9.91 -6.25
CA ILE A 133 5.12 10.39 -6.62
C ILE A 133 4.10 9.27 -6.47
N GLU A 134 4.38 8.10 -7.03
CA GLU A 134 3.48 6.96 -6.98
C GLU A 134 3.24 6.48 -5.54
N ILE A 135 4.28 6.35 -4.73
CA ILE A 135 4.18 5.92 -3.33
C ILE A 135 3.40 6.94 -2.49
N SER A 136 3.64 8.24 -2.68
CA SER A 136 2.88 9.30 -2.00
C SER A 136 1.40 9.28 -2.36
N CYS A 137 1.07 9.17 -3.64
CA CYS A 137 -0.32 9.09 -4.11
C CYS A 137 -1.00 7.82 -3.60
N ALA A 138 -0.34 6.66 -3.72
CA ALA A 138 -0.86 5.40 -3.22
C ALA A 138 -1.08 5.44 -1.71
N GLY A 139 -0.10 5.95 -0.95
CA GLY A 139 -0.22 6.12 0.49
C GLY A 139 -1.38 7.02 0.90
N THR A 140 -1.58 8.13 0.19
CA THR A 140 -2.72 9.05 0.41
C THR A 140 -4.06 8.34 0.20
N LEU A 141 -4.19 7.57 -0.89
CA LEU A 141 -5.41 6.80 -1.16
C LEU A 141 -5.64 5.69 -0.14
N VAL A 142 -4.58 5.02 0.33
CA VAL A 142 -4.67 4.03 1.42
C VAL A 142 -5.17 4.69 2.70
N ILE A 143 -4.60 5.84 3.08
CA ILE A 143 -5.01 6.60 4.26
C ILE A 143 -6.48 7.00 4.16
N LEU A 144 -6.90 7.58 3.03
CA LEU A 144 -8.28 7.98 2.81
C LEU A 144 -9.24 6.79 2.82
N GLY A 145 -8.89 5.72 2.10
CA GLY A 145 -9.73 4.53 2.01
C GLY A 145 -9.96 3.86 3.37
N LEU A 146 -8.90 3.66 4.17
CA LEU A 146 -9.00 3.08 5.50
C LEU A 146 -9.68 4.03 6.50
N SER A 147 -9.51 5.35 6.33
CA SER A 147 -10.25 6.34 7.12
C SER A 147 -11.75 6.29 6.85
N VAL A 148 -12.17 6.09 5.59
CA VAL A 148 -13.58 5.88 5.23
C VAL A 148 -14.14 4.60 5.86
N VAL A 149 -13.36 3.53 5.98
CA VAL A 149 -13.79 2.30 6.68
C VAL A 149 -14.13 2.60 8.14
N ILE A 150 -13.34 3.44 8.83
CA ILE A 150 -13.55 3.77 10.25
C ILE A 150 -14.67 4.78 10.43
N ALA A 151 -14.68 5.85 9.62
CA ALA A 151 -15.56 7.01 9.81
C ALA A 151 -16.85 6.96 8.96
N GLY A 152 -17.02 5.97 8.10
CA GLY A 152 -18.15 5.88 7.15
C GLY A 152 -18.18 6.98 6.09
N SER A 153 -17.22 7.92 6.11
CA SER A 153 -17.22 9.12 5.29
C SER A 153 -15.80 9.66 5.11
N PHE A 154 -15.56 10.44 4.04
CA PHE A 154 -14.38 11.27 3.89
C PHE A 154 -14.62 12.75 4.24
N ASP A 155 -15.74 13.11 4.82
CA ASP A 155 -15.95 14.48 5.31
C ASP A 155 -14.86 14.87 6.29
N TYR A 156 -14.28 16.08 6.10
CA TYR A 156 -13.14 16.52 6.90
C TYR A 156 -13.44 16.47 8.41
N ALA A 157 -14.63 16.91 8.82
CA ALA A 157 -15.02 16.89 10.23
C ALA A 157 -15.11 15.44 10.77
N ALA A 158 -15.70 14.51 10.01
CA ALA A 158 -15.79 13.11 10.41
C ALA A 158 -14.41 12.46 10.52
N ILE A 159 -13.49 12.77 9.61
CA ILE A 159 -12.11 12.27 9.68
C ILE A 159 -11.37 12.83 10.91
N ILE A 160 -11.52 14.14 11.20
CA ILE A 160 -10.90 14.74 12.39
C ILE A 160 -11.45 14.09 13.66
N GLU A 161 -12.76 13.96 13.78
CA GLU A 161 -13.43 13.45 14.99
C GLU A 161 -13.20 11.94 15.17
N ASN A 162 -13.46 11.14 14.14
CA ASN A 162 -13.51 9.68 14.28
C ASN A 162 -12.16 8.99 14.04
N VAL A 163 -11.23 9.64 13.32
CA VAL A 163 -9.93 9.02 12.97
C VAL A 163 -8.78 9.72 13.70
N ILE A 164 -8.66 11.05 13.55
CA ILE A 164 -7.50 11.78 14.09
C ILE A 164 -7.57 11.90 15.61
N ALA A 165 -8.70 12.40 16.15
CA ALA A 165 -8.86 12.63 17.57
C ALA A 165 -8.77 11.34 18.40
N ASN A 166 -9.13 10.21 17.81
CA ASN A 166 -9.03 8.89 18.44
C ASN A 166 -7.67 8.19 18.20
N GLY A 167 -6.73 8.82 17.52
CA GLY A 167 -5.40 8.27 17.25
C GLY A 167 -5.34 7.19 16.17
N TYR A 168 -6.45 6.87 15.50
CA TYR A 168 -6.49 5.83 14.46
C TYR A 168 -5.64 6.17 13.24
N ILE A 169 -5.29 7.44 13.04
CA ILE A 169 -4.39 7.83 11.95
C ILE A 169 -3.02 7.14 12.07
N ALA A 170 -2.51 6.96 13.31
CA ALA A 170 -1.26 6.26 13.53
C ALA A 170 -1.38 4.76 13.19
N LEU A 171 -2.52 4.15 13.57
CA LEU A 171 -2.83 2.77 13.20
C LEU A 171 -2.89 2.62 11.68
N ILE A 172 -3.64 3.47 10.97
CA ILE A 172 -3.77 3.45 9.51
C ILE A 172 -2.41 3.62 8.83
N PHE A 173 -1.57 4.54 9.34
CA PHE A 173 -0.23 4.75 8.81
C PHE A 173 0.64 3.49 8.93
N ILE A 174 0.62 2.83 10.09
CA ILE A 174 1.42 1.62 10.33
C ILE A 174 0.94 0.48 9.44
N ILE A 175 -0.36 0.16 9.46
CA ILE A 175 -0.89 -1.00 8.71
C ILE A 175 -0.91 -0.73 7.19
N GLY A 176 -1.20 0.51 6.76
CA GLY A 176 -1.10 0.92 5.37
C GLY A 176 0.34 0.90 4.85
N GLY A 177 1.27 1.40 5.67
CA GLY A 177 2.71 1.32 5.38
C GLY A 177 3.21 -0.12 5.27
N MET A 178 2.73 -1.02 6.15
CA MET A 178 3.02 -2.45 6.03
C MET A 178 2.52 -3.01 4.69
N GLY A 179 1.33 -2.64 4.23
CA GLY A 179 0.79 -3.09 2.95
C GLY A 179 1.69 -2.72 1.76
N ILE A 180 2.21 -1.51 1.74
CA ILE A 180 3.06 -0.99 0.65
C ILE A 180 4.51 -1.49 0.77
N LEU A 181 5.10 -1.50 1.97
CA LEU A 181 6.54 -1.74 2.17
C LEU A 181 6.88 -3.17 2.55
N HIS A 182 6.00 -3.89 3.24
CA HIS A 182 6.26 -5.27 3.67
C HIS A 182 6.50 -6.26 2.51
N PRO A 183 5.81 -6.16 1.36
CA PRO A 183 6.12 -7.03 0.22
C PRO A 183 7.58 -6.96 -0.22
N PHE A 184 8.19 -5.77 -0.21
CA PHE A 184 9.62 -5.60 -0.45
C PHE A 184 10.47 -6.28 0.64
N ASN A 185 10.13 -6.08 1.91
CA ASN A 185 10.88 -6.63 3.03
C ASN A 185 10.78 -8.17 3.12
N ALA A 186 9.65 -8.73 2.72
CA ALA A 186 9.42 -10.19 2.75
C ALA A 186 10.06 -10.92 1.58
N CYS A 187 10.24 -10.25 0.46
CA CYS A 187 10.92 -10.78 -0.72
C CYS A 187 12.43 -10.45 -0.65
N LEU A 188 13.09 -10.86 0.44
CA LEU A 188 14.53 -10.64 0.64
C LEU A 188 15.32 -11.36 -0.46
N GLY A 189 15.84 -10.60 -1.42
CA GLY A 189 16.72 -11.11 -2.45
C GLY A 189 16.47 -10.49 -3.82
N PRO A 190 17.29 -10.85 -4.82
CA PRO A 190 17.18 -10.33 -6.18
C PRO A 190 15.94 -10.82 -6.94
N ASP A 191 15.17 -11.73 -6.35
CA ASP A 191 13.95 -12.24 -6.96
C ASP A 191 12.75 -11.40 -6.56
N GLU A 192 12.64 -10.28 -7.22
CA GLU A 192 11.56 -9.31 -7.07
C GLU A 192 10.36 -9.72 -7.95
N SER A 193 9.86 -10.94 -7.74
CA SER A 193 8.70 -11.43 -8.46
C SER A 193 7.50 -10.50 -8.26
N GLN A 194 7.01 -9.91 -9.34
CA GLN A 194 5.85 -9.04 -9.29
C GLN A 194 4.64 -9.77 -8.72
N ASP A 195 4.41 -11.04 -9.13
CA ASP A 195 3.27 -11.82 -8.67
C ASP A 195 3.27 -11.97 -7.14
N ARG A 196 4.41 -12.32 -6.54
CA ARG A 196 4.55 -12.44 -5.08
C ARG A 196 4.32 -11.10 -4.40
N THR A 197 4.90 -10.03 -4.92
CA THR A 197 4.76 -8.67 -4.38
C THR A 197 3.30 -8.25 -4.37
N LEU A 198 2.58 -8.40 -5.50
CA LEU A 198 1.20 -7.96 -5.63
C LEU A 198 0.24 -8.77 -4.76
N ILE A 199 0.41 -10.11 -4.72
CA ILE A 199 -0.44 -10.98 -3.88
C ILE A 199 -0.22 -10.69 -2.40
N LEU A 200 1.03 -10.50 -1.98
CA LEU A 200 1.36 -10.16 -0.60
C LEU A 200 0.84 -8.76 -0.22
N ALA A 201 0.87 -7.81 -1.15
CA ALA A 201 0.27 -6.48 -0.96
C ALA A 201 -1.24 -6.57 -0.72
N VAL A 202 -1.95 -7.38 -1.52
CA VAL A 202 -3.40 -7.64 -1.31
C VAL A 202 -3.64 -8.29 0.06
N GLU A 203 -2.84 -9.28 0.43
CA GLU A 203 -2.96 -9.96 1.73
C GLU A 203 -2.82 -8.99 2.89
N LYS A 204 -1.79 -8.13 2.88
CA LYS A 204 -1.55 -7.15 3.96
C LYS A 204 -2.59 -6.04 3.98
N ALA A 205 -3.05 -5.57 2.82
CA ALA A 205 -4.11 -4.58 2.75
C ALA A 205 -5.48 -5.16 3.22
N ALA A 206 -5.73 -6.44 3.00
CA ALA A 206 -6.91 -7.11 3.54
C ALA A 206 -6.85 -7.21 5.08
N ILE A 207 -5.68 -7.46 5.67
CA ILE A 207 -5.48 -7.37 7.13
C ILE A 207 -5.76 -5.94 7.62
N ALA A 208 -5.32 -4.92 6.88
CA ALA A 208 -5.62 -3.54 7.22
C ALA A 208 -7.13 -3.25 7.22
N LEU A 209 -7.88 -3.79 6.25
CA LEU A 209 -9.34 -3.70 6.22
C LEU A 209 -9.99 -4.40 7.43
N ILE A 210 -9.51 -5.58 7.82
CA ILE A 210 -10.00 -6.30 9.01
C ILE A 210 -9.78 -5.44 10.28
N ILE A 211 -8.58 -4.91 10.47
CA ILE A 211 -8.21 -4.12 11.64
C ILE A 211 -9.03 -2.82 11.70
N THR A 212 -9.17 -2.10 10.59
CA THR A 212 -9.98 -0.89 10.53
C THR A 212 -11.48 -1.21 10.65
N GLY A 213 -11.91 -2.38 10.20
CA GLY A 213 -13.25 -2.90 10.44
C GLY A 213 -13.55 -3.06 11.94
N PHE A 214 -12.61 -3.55 12.75
CA PHE A 214 -12.76 -3.56 14.21
C PHE A 214 -12.87 -2.14 14.77
N ALA A 215 -12.03 -1.20 14.33
CA ALA A 215 -12.07 0.18 14.76
C ALA A 215 -13.42 0.86 14.42
N SER A 216 -14.02 0.53 13.29
CA SER A 216 -15.32 1.09 12.87
C SER A 216 -16.47 0.71 13.80
N SER A 217 -16.35 -0.35 14.59
CA SER A 217 -17.38 -0.78 15.54
C SER A 217 -17.74 0.29 16.59
N LEU A 218 -16.80 1.17 16.89
CA LEU A 218 -16.98 2.22 17.89
C LEU A 218 -17.75 3.43 17.34
N HIS A 219 -17.85 3.58 16.03
CA HIS A 219 -18.48 4.73 15.37
C HIS A 219 -19.65 4.33 14.48
N GLU A 220 -19.52 3.26 13.69
CA GLU A 220 -20.49 2.82 12.69
C GLU A 220 -21.35 1.63 13.15
N GLY A 221 -21.06 1.08 14.32
CA GLY A 221 -21.78 -0.03 14.93
C GLY A 221 -21.33 -1.42 14.45
N LEU A 222 -21.78 -2.43 15.20
CA LEU A 222 -21.32 -3.82 15.07
C LEU A 222 -21.64 -4.45 13.72
N MET A 223 -22.76 -4.08 13.08
CA MET A 223 -23.12 -4.63 11.78
C MET A 223 -22.15 -4.18 10.68
N THR A 224 -21.85 -2.89 10.61
CA THR A 224 -20.87 -2.33 9.67
C THR A 224 -19.49 -2.94 9.91
N ALA A 225 -19.06 -3.01 11.16
CA ALA A 225 -17.80 -3.66 11.52
C ALA A 225 -17.74 -5.11 11.07
N GLY A 226 -18.81 -5.88 11.32
CA GLY A 226 -18.91 -7.29 10.91
C GLY A 226 -18.79 -7.48 9.41
N ILE A 227 -19.43 -6.62 8.62
CA ILE A 227 -19.32 -6.65 7.15
C ILE A 227 -17.90 -6.33 6.69
N ASN A 228 -17.29 -5.26 7.21
CA ASN A 228 -15.91 -4.87 6.88
C ASN A 228 -14.92 -6.01 7.20
N ILE A 229 -15.04 -6.62 8.37
CA ILE A 229 -14.21 -7.75 8.81
C ILE A 229 -14.43 -8.95 7.89
N LEU A 230 -15.68 -9.31 7.59
CA LEU A 230 -15.99 -10.46 6.74
C LEU A 230 -15.42 -10.29 5.33
N VAL A 231 -15.60 -9.12 4.72
CA VAL A 231 -15.04 -8.81 3.40
C VAL A 231 -13.51 -8.90 3.45
N GLY A 232 -12.89 -8.31 4.47
CA GLY A 232 -11.45 -8.40 4.67
C GLY A 232 -10.94 -9.83 4.83
N LEU A 233 -11.65 -10.68 5.61
CA LEU A 233 -11.30 -12.09 5.81
C LEU A 233 -11.38 -12.91 4.52
N VAL A 234 -12.41 -12.68 3.70
CA VAL A 234 -12.54 -13.36 2.40
C VAL A 234 -11.39 -13.00 1.47
N ILE A 235 -11.08 -11.70 1.35
CA ILE A 235 -9.97 -11.24 0.49
C ILE A 235 -8.64 -11.77 1.03
N TRP A 236 -8.42 -11.68 2.35
CA TRP A 236 -7.22 -12.21 3.00
C TRP A 236 -7.03 -13.70 2.73
N TYR A 237 -8.07 -14.50 2.92
CA TYR A 237 -7.99 -15.96 2.72
C TYR A 237 -7.62 -16.32 1.28
N VAL A 238 -8.23 -15.65 0.30
CA VAL A 238 -7.91 -15.88 -1.13
C VAL A 238 -6.48 -15.46 -1.44
N ALA A 239 -6.04 -14.29 -0.97
CA ALA A 239 -4.68 -13.80 -1.20
C ALA A 239 -3.64 -14.69 -0.49
N PHE A 240 -3.86 -15.02 0.78
CA PHE A 240 -2.99 -15.91 1.56
C PHE A 240 -2.84 -17.28 0.90
N SER A 241 -3.93 -17.90 0.46
CA SER A 241 -3.90 -19.21 -0.19
C SER A 241 -3.07 -19.18 -1.48
N LYS A 242 -3.22 -18.12 -2.28
CA LYS A 242 -2.41 -17.92 -3.50
C LYS A 242 -0.94 -17.68 -3.18
N TYR A 243 -0.66 -16.82 -2.21
CA TYR A 243 0.71 -16.53 -1.79
C TYR A 243 1.41 -17.77 -1.25
N TYR A 244 0.73 -18.55 -0.40
CA TYR A 244 1.25 -19.80 0.13
C TYR A 244 1.57 -20.83 -0.97
N ALA A 245 0.70 -20.94 -1.98
CA ALA A 245 0.94 -21.81 -3.12
C ALA A 245 2.18 -21.39 -3.93
N LEU A 246 2.39 -20.08 -4.13
CA LEU A 246 3.59 -19.56 -4.80
C LEU A 246 4.86 -19.85 -4.01
N ILE A 247 4.87 -19.56 -2.70
CA ILE A 247 6.04 -19.84 -1.84
C ILE A 247 6.37 -21.33 -1.84
N LYS A 248 5.35 -22.17 -1.70
CA LYS A 248 5.55 -23.63 -1.68
C LYS A 248 6.19 -24.12 -2.99
N ARG A 249 5.71 -23.64 -4.14
CA ARG A 249 6.30 -23.94 -5.44
C ARG A 249 7.78 -23.53 -5.50
N ASP A 250 8.07 -22.31 -5.07
CA ASP A 250 9.42 -21.74 -5.14
C ASP A 250 10.36 -22.42 -4.13
N ALA A 251 9.87 -22.79 -2.94
CA ALA A 251 10.64 -23.54 -1.97
C ALA A 251 11.04 -24.91 -2.51
N TYR A 252 10.14 -25.64 -3.18
CA TYR A 252 10.48 -26.90 -3.81
C TYR A 252 11.49 -26.77 -4.95
N ALA A 253 11.53 -25.64 -5.64
CA ALA A 253 12.51 -25.39 -6.70
C ALA A 253 13.95 -25.25 -6.18
N VAL A 254 14.15 -24.93 -4.89
CA VAL A 254 15.47 -24.76 -4.26
C VAL A 254 15.88 -25.91 -3.34
N VAL A 255 15.03 -26.93 -3.18
CA VAL A 255 15.36 -28.15 -2.43
C VAL A 255 16.50 -28.91 -3.14
N GLY A 256 17.52 -29.28 -2.38
CA GLY A 256 18.70 -29.98 -2.93
C GLY A 256 19.70 -29.08 -3.67
N THR A 257 19.51 -27.75 -3.68
CA THR A 257 20.47 -26.80 -4.28
C THR A 257 21.52 -26.29 -3.28
N GLY A 258 21.50 -26.78 -2.03
CA GLY A 258 22.34 -26.31 -0.93
C GLY A 258 21.75 -25.15 -0.12
N LEU A 259 20.62 -24.55 -0.57
CA LEU A 259 19.88 -23.55 0.18
C LEU A 259 18.87 -24.18 1.16
N LEU A 260 18.27 -25.30 0.76
CA LEU A 260 17.43 -26.12 1.62
C LEU A 260 17.89 -27.57 1.51
N PRO A 261 17.95 -28.30 2.63
CA PRO A 261 18.34 -29.70 2.61
C PRO A 261 17.35 -30.54 1.79
N SER A 262 17.85 -31.54 1.08
CA SER A 262 17.00 -32.55 0.40
C SER A 262 16.28 -33.42 1.43
N ALA A 263 15.22 -34.09 1.01
CA ALA A 263 14.52 -35.07 1.87
C ALA A 263 15.44 -36.17 2.37
N GLU A 264 16.50 -36.51 1.62
CA GLU A 264 17.51 -37.50 1.99
C GLU A 264 18.48 -36.99 3.06
N GLU A 265 18.77 -35.70 3.07
CA GLU A 265 19.63 -35.05 4.08
C GLU A 265 18.91 -34.79 5.41
N LEU A 266 17.59 -34.94 5.45
CA LEU A 266 16.76 -34.80 6.65
C LEU A 266 16.45 -36.14 7.35
N GLN A 267 16.87 -37.27 6.78
CA GLN A 267 16.76 -38.60 7.36
C GLN A 267 18.04 -39.01 8.09
#